data_1631054cd60bb3af18271fd15a74e5a1
#
_entry.id   1631054cd60bb3af18271fd15a74e5a1
#
_cell.length_a   1.000
_cell.length_b   1.000
_cell.length_c   1.000
_cell.angle_alpha   90.00
_cell.angle_beta   90.00
_cell.angle_gamma   90.00
#
_symmetry.space_group_name_H-M   'P 1'
#
loop_
_entity.id
_entity.type
_entity.pdbx_description
1 polymer ?
#
loop_
_entity_poly.entity_id
_entity_poly.type
_entity_poly.pdbx_seq_one_letter_code
_entity_poly.pdbx_strand_id
1 'polypeptide(L)'
;MMRKKRILLIFPRLGSYDRIIKDMPLSLIYAARIVQREGFLVTILDQRLIDNWQKVIRDELKEEPVLVGISVMTGRPIEYALEISEFVKAHSKIPVVWGGVHPTILPEQTLANNNIDILVRGDGEIALCELAKLVSEKDGDLSSIKGISYKE
;
A
#
# COMPACT_ATOMS: atom_id res chain seq x y z
N MET A 1 21.71 -4.15 -17.28
CA MET A 1 21.51 -3.48 -15.97
C MET A 1 20.14 -3.88 -15.44
N MET A 2 20.09 -4.51 -14.26
CA MET A 2 18.79 -4.92 -13.71
C MET A 2 17.99 -3.68 -13.32
N ARG A 3 16.68 -3.65 -13.74
CA ARG A 3 15.76 -2.58 -13.35
C ARG A 3 15.56 -2.64 -11.83
N LYS A 4 15.70 -1.51 -11.16
CA LYS A 4 15.45 -1.45 -9.71
C LYS A 4 13.99 -1.79 -9.43
N LYS A 5 13.76 -2.69 -8.50
CA LYS A 5 12.42 -3.05 -8.02
C LYS A 5 11.77 -1.85 -7.34
N ARG A 6 10.50 -1.60 -7.62
CA ARG A 6 9.75 -0.44 -7.11
C ARG A 6 8.59 -0.87 -6.24
N ILE A 7 8.20 -0.01 -5.32
CA ILE A 7 6.90 -0.08 -4.64
C ILE A 7 6.21 1.28 -4.70
N LEU A 8 4.90 1.26 -4.78
CA LEU A 8 4.06 2.44 -4.70
C LEU A 8 3.33 2.43 -3.37
N LEU A 9 3.50 3.47 -2.56
CA LEU A 9 2.78 3.66 -1.30
C LEU A 9 1.86 4.86 -1.42
N ILE A 10 0.60 4.71 -0.98
CA ILE A 10 -0.42 5.73 -1.15
C ILE A 10 -1.02 6.10 0.20
N PHE A 11 -1.10 7.39 0.46
CA PHE A 11 -1.83 7.97 1.57
C PHE A 11 -3.17 8.51 1.04
N PRO A 12 -4.31 7.90 1.41
CA PRO A 12 -5.62 8.34 0.95
C PRO A 12 -6.02 9.70 1.52
N ARG A 13 -7.01 10.32 0.92
CA ARG A 13 -7.70 11.48 1.51
C ARG A 13 -8.31 11.11 2.86
N LEU A 14 -8.38 12.11 3.74
CA LEU A 14 -8.98 12.02 5.08
C LEU A 14 -10.39 12.65 5.11
N GLY A 15 -10.89 13.10 3.97
CA GLY A 15 -12.16 13.79 3.85
C GLY A 15 -12.07 15.24 4.29
N SER A 16 -12.96 15.67 5.19
CA SER A 16 -12.97 17.06 5.67
C SER A 16 -11.68 17.48 6.39
N TYR A 17 -10.93 16.52 6.90
CA TYR A 17 -9.66 16.78 7.59
C TYR A 17 -8.52 17.19 6.65
N ASP A 18 -8.62 16.96 5.35
CA ASP A 18 -7.58 17.32 4.36
C ASP A 18 -7.27 18.81 4.33
N ARG A 19 -8.23 19.64 4.74
CA ARG A 19 -8.06 21.09 4.83
C ARG A 19 -7.27 21.54 6.05
N ILE A 20 -7.22 20.71 7.09
CA ILE A 20 -6.66 21.04 8.41
C ILE A 20 -5.34 20.31 8.61
N ILE A 21 -5.29 19.01 8.27
CA ILE A 21 -4.11 18.17 8.46
C ILE A 21 -3.30 18.16 7.17
N LYS A 22 -2.19 18.90 7.18
CA LYS A 22 -1.23 18.98 6.06
C LYS A 22 0.12 18.35 6.38
N ASP A 23 0.17 17.55 7.44
CA ASP A 23 1.40 16.89 7.86
C ASP A 23 1.84 15.81 6.86
N MET A 24 3.15 15.55 6.82
CA MET A 24 3.70 14.47 6.02
C MET A 24 3.10 13.11 6.44
N PRO A 25 2.91 12.17 5.51
CA PRO A 25 2.41 10.82 5.81
C PRO A 25 3.49 9.98 6.50
N LEU A 26 3.78 10.29 7.77
CA LEU A 26 4.87 9.68 8.54
C LEU A 26 4.77 8.16 8.58
N SER A 27 3.55 7.60 8.67
CA SER A 27 3.33 6.15 8.66
C SER A 27 3.94 5.47 7.43
N LEU A 28 3.77 6.08 6.25
CA LEU A 28 4.35 5.55 5.01
C LEU A 28 5.85 5.79 4.93
N ILE A 29 6.34 6.93 5.44
CA ILE A 29 7.77 7.24 5.46
C ILE A 29 8.51 6.23 6.35
N TYR A 30 7.96 5.92 7.51
CA TYR A 30 8.52 4.89 8.39
C TYR A 30 8.49 3.51 7.75
N ALA A 31 7.35 3.10 7.18
CA ALA A 31 7.21 1.82 6.50
C ALA A 31 8.19 1.68 5.31
N ALA A 32 8.44 2.77 4.59
CA ALA A 32 9.37 2.80 3.45
C ALA A 32 10.84 2.64 3.84
N ARG A 33 11.21 2.99 5.06
CA ARG A 33 12.62 3.12 5.47
C ARG A 33 13.45 1.85 5.29
N ILE A 34 12.94 0.71 5.74
CA ILE A 34 13.65 -0.57 5.63
C ILE A 34 13.66 -1.03 4.17
N VAL A 35 12.54 -0.92 3.48
CA VAL A 35 12.42 -1.30 2.06
C VAL A 35 13.40 -0.54 1.18
N GLN A 36 13.59 0.75 1.42
CA GLN A 36 14.57 1.57 0.69
C GLN A 36 16.00 1.12 0.96
N ARG A 37 16.34 0.76 2.20
CA ARG A 37 17.67 0.23 2.56
C ARG A 37 17.98 -1.09 1.85
N GLU A 38 16.96 -1.87 1.56
CA GLU A 38 17.06 -3.12 0.81
C GLU A 38 17.09 -2.92 -0.72
N GLY A 39 17.19 -1.67 -1.17
CA GLY A 39 17.43 -1.31 -2.57
C GLY A 39 16.19 -1.09 -3.42
N PHE A 40 14.99 -1.12 -2.83
CA PHE A 40 13.77 -0.78 -3.55
C PHE A 40 13.66 0.73 -3.78
N LEU A 41 13.12 1.12 -4.93
CA LEU A 41 12.65 2.48 -5.15
C LEU A 41 11.23 2.61 -4.58
N VAL A 42 11.02 3.60 -3.74
CA VAL A 42 9.71 3.85 -3.14
C VAL A 42 9.17 5.18 -3.65
N THR A 43 8.00 5.13 -4.29
CA THR A 43 7.19 6.30 -4.58
C THR A 43 6.12 6.43 -3.50
N ILE A 44 6.00 7.59 -2.88
CA ILE A 44 4.90 7.92 -1.96
C ILE A 44 3.98 8.91 -2.64
N LEU A 45 2.71 8.54 -2.82
CA LEU A 45 1.66 9.38 -3.35
C LEU A 45 0.73 9.81 -2.22
N ASP A 46 0.65 11.11 -2.00
CA ASP A 46 -0.32 11.68 -1.07
C ASP A 46 -1.53 12.20 -1.85
N GLN A 47 -2.64 11.46 -1.78
CA GLN A 47 -3.86 11.79 -2.52
C GLN A 47 -4.46 13.15 -2.10
N ARG A 48 -4.16 13.65 -0.91
CA ARG A 48 -4.62 14.95 -0.42
C ARG A 48 -4.05 16.12 -1.23
N LEU A 49 -2.90 15.91 -1.87
CA LEU A 49 -2.14 16.93 -2.60
C LEU A 49 -2.33 16.84 -4.13
N ILE A 50 -3.07 15.85 -4.62
CA ILE A 50 -3.15 15.53 -6.04
C ILE A 50 -4.60 15.42 -6.48
N ASP A 51 -5.04 16.28 -7.40
CA ASP A 51 -6.40 16.22 -7.94
C ASP A 51 -6.59 15.13 -8.97
N ASN A 52 -5.59 14.91 -9.83
CA ASN A 52 -5.61 13.91 -10.90
C ASN A 52 -4.91 12.60 -10.51
N TRP A 53 -5.17 12.10 -9.31
CA TRP A 53 -4.52 10.94 -8.74
C TRP A 53 -4.62 9.68 -9.62
N GLN A 54 -5.72 9.50 -10.36
CA GLN A 54 -5.90 8.38 -11.28
C GLN A 54 -4.83 8.36 -12.38
N LYS A 55 -4.51 9.53 -12.93
CA LYS A 55 -3.46 9.65 -13.94
C LYS A 55 -2.11 9.30 -13.35
N VAL A 56 -1.81 9.82 -12.17
CA VAL A 56 -0.53 9.57 -11.49
C VAL A 56 -0.38 8.09 -11.15
N ILE A 57 -1.41 7.46 -10.60
CA ILE A 57 -1.36 6.00 -10.32
C ILE A 57 -1.19 5.21 -11.61
N ARG A 58 -1.91 5.54 -12.68
CA ARG A 58 -1.77 4.85 -13.97
C ARG A 58 -0.36 4.95 -14.52
N ASP A 59 0.29 6.09 -14.39
CA ASP A 59 1.67 6.27 -14.84
C ASP A 59 2.65 5.48 -13.96
N GLU A 60 2.47 5.44 -12.63
CA GLU A 60 3.26 4.61 -11.73
C GLU A 60 3.07 3.10 -11.99
N LEU A 61 1.85 2.65 -12.32
CA LEU A 61 1.59 1.24 -12.65
C LEU A 61 2.33 0.77 -13.91
N LYS A 62 2.61 1.65 -14.88
CA LYS A 62 3.44 1.34 -16.06
C LYS A 62 4.89 1.03 -15.68
N GLU A 63 5.33 1.54 -14.55
CA GLU A 63 6.65 1.23 -13.99
C GLU A 63 6.71 -0.15 -13.30
N GLU A 64 5.60 -0.88 -13.29
CA GLU A 64 5.45 -2.24 -12.76
C GLU A 64 5.96 -2.37 -11.29
N PRO A 65 5.41 -1.60 -10.34
CA PRO A 65 5.78 -1.78 -8.94
C PRO A 65 5.43 -3.21 -8.48
N VAL A 66 6.22 -3.76 -7.58
CA VAL A 66 5.98 -5.13 -7.07
C VAL A 66 4.71 -5.21 -6.21
N LEU A 67 4.33 -4.12 -5.58
CA LEU A 67 3.06 -3.99 -4.85
C LEU A 67 2.63 -2.52 -4.78
N VAL A 68 1.34 -2.32 -4.51
CA VAL A 68 0.76 -1.03 -4.14
C VAL A 68 0.29 -1.10 -2.71
N GLY A 69 0.92 -0.34 -1.82
CA GLY A 69 0.56 -0.26 -0.40
C GLY A 69 -0.29 0.99 -0.12
N ILE A 70 -1.33 0.83 0.69
CA ILE A 70 -2.23 1.92 1.07
C ILE A 70 -2.32 1.96 2.59
N SER A 71 -2.06 3.13 3.18
CA SER A 71 -2.18 3.34 4.63
C SER A 71 -3.59 3.80 4.98
N VAL A 72 -4.35 2.98 5.73
CA VAL A 72 -5.78 3.19 5.93
C VAL A 72 -6.13 3.39 7.40
N MET A 73 -6.70 4.55 7.69
CA MET A 73 -7.33 4.87 8.98
C MET A 73 -8.82 4.54 8.93
N THR A 74 -9.42 4.27 10.09
CA THR A 74 -10.86 4.05 10.20
C THR A 74 -11.64 5.33 9.90
N GLY A 75 -12.77 5.19 9.25
CA GLY A 75 -13.65 6.30 8.84
C GLY A 75 -13.61 6.56 7.33
N ARG A 76 -13.77 7.81 6.92
CA ARG A 76 -13.81 8.21 5.49
C ARG A 76 -12.59 7.80 4.66
N PRO A 77 -11.37 7.70 5.21
CA PRO A 77 -10.23 7.17 4.45
C PRO A 77 -10.47 5.80 3.82
N ILE A 78 -11.34 4.98 4.40
CA ILE A 78 -11.71 3.66 3.85
C ILE A 78 -12.34 3.81 2.47
N GLU A 79 -13.27 4.75 2.29
CA GLU A 79 -13.95 4.99 0.99
C GLU A 79 -12.92 5.32 -0.09
N TYR A 80 -12.01 6.26 0.19
CA TYR A 80 -10.96 6.65 -0.75
C TYR A 80 -9.96 5.53 -1.03
N ALA A 81 -9.61 4.75 0.00
CA ALA A 81 -8.72 3.60 -0.17
C ALA A 81 -9.36 2.50 -1.02
N LEU A 82 -10.68 2.28 -0.90
CA LEU A 82 -11.42 1.36 -1.76
C LEU A 82 -11.45 1.82 -3.22
N GLU A 83 -11.71 3.11 -3.47
CA GLU A 83 -11.66 3.69 -4.82
C GLU A 83 -10.27 3.50 -5.46
N ILE A 84 -9.19 3.74 -4.70
CA ILE A 84 -7.83 3.52 -5.17
C ILE A 84 -7.59 2.04 -5.47
N SER A 85 -8.00 1.14 -4.57
CA SER A 85 -7.82 -0.30 -4.72
C SER A 85 -8.55 -0.83 -5.96
N GLU A 86 -9.80 -0.42 -6.17
CA GLU A 86 -10.59 -0.75 -7.35
C GLU A 86 -9.90 -0.24 -8.63
N PHE A 87 -9.43 0.99 -8.61
CA PHE A 87 -8.71 1.57 -9.75
C PHE A 87 -7.45 0.77 -10.08
N VAL A 88 -6.64 0.42 -9.09
CA VAL A 88 -5.42 -0.39 -9.29
C VAL A 88 -5.76 -1.76 -9.88
N LYS A 89 -6.76 -2.45 -9.33
CA LYS A 89 -7.17 -3.79 -9.79
C LYS A 89 -7.79 -3.76 -11.20
N ALA A 90 -8.46 -2.67 -11.57
CA ALA A 90 -9.01 -2.49 -12.93
C ALA A 90 -7.90 -2.29 -13.99
N HIS A 91 -6.73 -1.77 -13.62
CA HIS A 91 -5.66 -1.42 -14.54
C HIS A 91 -4.41 -2.30 -14.45
N SER A 92 -4.33 -3.19 -13.45
CA SER A 92 -3.16 -4.05 -13.25
C SER A 92 -3.50 -5.32 -12.46
N LYS A 93 -2.55 -6.26 -12.44
CA LYS A 93 -2.58 -7.45 -11.57
C LYS A 93 -1.66 -7.29 -10.37
N ILE A 94 -1.15 -6.10 -10.13
CA ILE A 94 -0.23 -5.81 -9.03
C ILE A 94 -0.97 -5.99 -7.70
N PRO A 95 -0.36 -6.67 -6.70
CA PRO A 95 -0.98 -6.86 -5.40
C PRO A 95 -1.29 -5.54 -4.70
N VAL A 96 -2.50 -5.41 -4.18
CA VAL A 96 -2.94 -4.30 -3.33
C VAL A 96 -2.81 -4.71 -1.88
N VAL A 97 -2.02 -3.96 -1.14
CA VAL A 97 -1.68 -4.20 0.26
C VAL A 97 -2.20 -3.05 1.12
N TRP A 98 -3.06 -3.37 2.08
CA TRP A 98 -3.48 -2.37 3.06
C TRP A 98 -2.68 -2.48 4.35
N GLY A 99 -2.27 -1.36 4.90
CA GLY A 99 -1.66 -1.23 6.21
C GLY A 99 -2.30 -0.10 7.02
N GLY A 100 -1.86 0.09 8.25
CA GLY A 100 -2.36 1.10 9.15
C GLY A 100 -3.35 0.59 10.19
N VAL A 101 -4.03 1.51 10.84
CA VAL A 101 -4.89 1.21 12.01
C VAL A 101 -6.09 0.34 11.62
N HIS A 102 -6.78 0.68 10.53
CA HIS A 102 -8.03 -0.02 10.17
C HIS A 102 -7.82 -1.51 9.90
N PRO A 103 -6.92 -1.95 8.99
CA PRO A 103 -6.70 -3.37 8.74
C PRO A 103 -6.06 -4.10 9.93
N THR A 104 -5.42 -3.39 10.84
CA THR A 104 -4.89 -3.98 12.07
C THR A 104 -6.00 -4.37 13.04
N ILE A 105 -7.04 -3.52 13.16
CA ILE A 105 -8.15 -3.75 14.10
C ILE A 105 -9.20 -4.69 13.52
N LEU A 106 -9.49 -4.59 12.22
CA LEU A 106 -10.56 -5.33 11.53
C LEU A 106 -10.03 -6.10 10.32
N PRO A 107 -9.11 -7.05 10.50
CA PRO A 107 -8.44 -7.72 9.37
C PRO A 107 -9.40 -8.57 8.52
N GLU A 108 -10.27 -9.36 9.12
CA GLU A 108 -11.20 -10.24 8.41
C GLU A 108 -12.19 -9.44 7.57
N GLN A 109 -12.79 -8.40 8.17
CA GLN A 109 -13.71 -7.52 7.48
C GLN A 109 -13.03 -6.81 6.30
N THR A 110 -11.80 -6.38 6.48
CA THR A 110 -11.02 -5.70 5.44
C THR A 110 -10.71 -6.65 4.28
N LEU A 111 -10.28 -7.87 4.56
CA LEU A 111 -9.99 -8.89 3.54
C LEU A 111 -11.23 -9.40 2.80
N ALA A 112 -12.42 -9.20 3.32
CA ALA A 112 -13.65 -9.57 2.60
C ALA A 112 -13.81 -8.81 1.27
N ASN A 113 -13.16 -7.66 1.11
CA ASN A 113 -13.17 -6.90 -0.14
C ASN A 113 -12.24 -7.54 -1.20
N ASN A 114 -12.77 -7.76 -2.41
CA ASN A 114 -12.03 -8.44 -3.49
C ASN A 114 -10.90 -7.62 -4.10
N ASN A 115 -10.86 -6.32 -3.87
CA ASN A 115 -9.81 -5.44 -4.37
C ASN A 115 -8.61 -5.30 -3.41
N ILE A 116 -8.63 -6.02 -2.30
CA ILE A 116 -7.56 -6.06 -1.30
C ILE A 116 -6.99 -7.47 -1.26
N ASP A 117 -5.70 -7.61 -1.49
CA ASP A 117 -5.03 -8.92 -1.56
C ASP A 117 -4.39 -9.30 -0.23
N ILE A 118 -3.69 -8.38 0.41
CA ILE A 118 -2.88 -8.64 1.60
C ILE A 118 -3.02 -7.48 2.58
N LEU A 119 -2.95 -7.78 3.88
CA LEU A 119 -2.88 -6.79 4.95
C LEU A 119 -1.53 -6.88 5.65
N VAL A 120 -0.97 -5.71 5.98
CA VAL A 120 0.13 -5.56 6.92
C VAL A 120 -0.43 -4.99 8.21
N ARG A 121 -0.32 -5.73 9.31
CA ARG A 121 -0.89 -5.38 10.62
C ARG A 121 0.18 -4.91 11.58
N GLY A 122 -0.17 -3.94 12.42
CA GLY A 122 0.74 -3.36 13.39
C GLY A 122 1.84 -2.52 12.76
N ASP A 123 3.04 -2.56 13.33
CA ASP A 123 4.22 -1.87 12.82
C ASP A 123 4.71 -2.55 11.55
N GLY A 124 4.40 -1.95 10.42
CA GLY A 124 4.52 -2.59 9.10
C GLY A 124 5.92 -2.59 8.48
N GLU A 125 6.94 -2.00 9.10
CA GLU A 125 8.24 -1.78 8.47
C GLU A 125 8.91 -3.08 8.01
N ILE A 126 8.97 -4.07 8.90
CA ILE A 126 9.62 -5.37 8.62
C ILE A 126 8.73 -6.21 7.71
N ALA A 127 7.45 -6.33 8.04
CA ALA A 127 6.50 -7.14 7.27
C ALA A 127 6.36 -6.65 5.83
N LEU A 128 6.32 -5.33 5.60
CA LEU A 128 6.28 -4.75 4.26
C LEU A 128 7.56 -5.07 3.47
N CYS A 129 8.71 -5.02 4.13
CA CYS A 129 9.99 -5.33 3.50
C CYS A 129 10.08 -6.81 3.09
N GLU A 130 9.73 -7.72 3.99
CA GLU A 130 9.71 -9.16 3.72
C GLU A 130 8.72 -9.48 2.60
N LEU A 131 7.53 -8.87 2.64
CA LEU A 131 6.52 -9.01 1.61
C LEU A 131 7.02 -8.52 0.24
N ALA A 132 7.63 -7.34 0.18
CA ALA A 132 8.17 -6.79 -1.05
C ALA A 132 9.25 -7.70 -1.66
N LYS A 133 10.12 -8.27 -0.84
CA LYS A 133 11.12 -9.25 -1.28
C LYS A 133 10.46 -10.49 -1.85
N LEU A 134 9.56 -11.11 -1.09
CA LEU A 134 8.88 -12.34 -1.48
C LEU A 134 8.11 -12.17 -2.80
N VAL A 135 7.31 -11.12 -2.92
CA VAL A 135 6.54 -10.84 -4.15
C VAL A 135 7.46 -10.56 -5.34
N SER A 136 8.58 -9.88 -5.10
CA SER A 136 9.53 -9.55 -6.16
C SER A 136 10.31 -10.76 -6.68
N GLU A 137 10.53 -11.76 -5.86
CA GLU A 137 11.25 -13.00 -6.19
C GLU A 137 10.33 -14.03 -6.84
N LYS A 138 9.01 -13.85 -6.70
CA LYS A 138 7.97 -14.78 -7.20
C LYS A 138 8.14 -16.21 -6.66
N ASP A 139 8.84 -16.34 -5.58
CA ASP A 139 9.14 -17.61 -4.92
C ASP A 139 9.08 -17.40 -3.41
N GLY A 140 8.27 -18.18 -2.75
CA GLY A 140 8.12 -18.12 -1.31
C GLY A 140 6.68 -18.26 -0.83
N ASP A 141 6.55 -18.51 0.46
CA ASP A 141 5.29 -18.73 1.14
C ASP A 141 4.94 -17.53 2.03
N LEU A 142 3.80 -16.91 1.75
CA LEU A 142 3.28 -15.79 2.56
C LEU A 142 3.13 -16.18 4.04
N SER A 143 2.88 -17.45 4.35
CA SER A 143 2.74 -17.91 5.74
C SER A 143 4.01 -17.72 6.58
N SER A 144 5.17 -17.58 5.93
CA SER A 144 6.45 -17.31 6.60
C SER A 144 6.57 -15.90 7.17
N ILE A 145 5.76 -14.94 6.68
CA ILE A 145 5.82 -13.54 7.08
C ILE A 145 4.92 -13.27 8.27
N LYS A 146 5.51 -12.80 9.36
CA LYS A 146 4.75 -12.39 10.53
C LYS A 146 4.11 -11.02 10.32
N GLY A 147 2.90 -10.84 10.87
CA GLY A 147 2.22 -9.54 10.84
C GLY A 147 1.47 -9.26 9.55
N ILE A 148 1.27 -10.23 8.69
CA ILE A 148 0.38 -10.10 7.54
C ILE A 148 -0.89 -10.94 7.70
N SER A 149 -1.91 -10.62 6.89
CA SER A 149 -3.09 -11.45 6.65
C SER A 149 -3.38 -11.43 5.15
N TYR A 150 -3.82 -12.54 4.59
CA TYR A 150 -4.10 -12.69 3.16
C TYR A 150 -5.22 -13.71 2.94
N LYS A 151 -5.75 -13.75 1.74
CA LYS A 151 -6.74 -14.76 1.33
C LYS A 151 -6.02 -16.06 0.95
N GLU A 152 -6.56 -17.17 1.42
CA GLU A 152 -6.15 -18.52 1.00
C GLU A 152 -6.64 -18.82 -0.42
#